data_7fb7c7e82ff0723de6d6319864b01a5d
#
_entry.id   7fb7c7e82ff0723de6d6319864b01a5d
#
_cell.length_a   1.000
_cell.length_b   1.000
_cell.length_c   1.000
_cell.angle_alpha   90.00
_cell.angle_beta   90.00
_cell.angle_gamma   90.00
#
_symmetry.space_group_name_H-M   'P 1'
#
loop_
_entity.id
_entity.type
_entity.pdbx_description
1 polymer ?
#
loop_
_entity_poly.entity_id
_entity_poly.type
_entity_poly.pdbx_seq_one_letter_code
_entity_poly.pdbx_strand_id
1 'polypeptide(L)'
;LLQAVLSGYYARNQLRSRSRLISWSHRGRFRAALRIAREVQGGRTLDYGCGDGTFLGLLASHMAVSAVGAEIHSSIVDSCRSRFAGYDNLRFVHVSALEPSERESFDVIYCMEVLEHVTDPDVLLERLEWLLAPGGTLVISVPIETGLPVVVKQAVRTLAGWRRIGDYPGTTSYTPRELLSSILAGATQHIQRPAFKDAAGNPTHDHKGFNWRVLRALVRRRFRLVREDTSPIRGLGPHFATQRWFVARKRGI
;
A
#
# COMPACT_ATOMS: atom_id res chain seq x y z
N LEU A 1 21.22 7.75 -5.21
CA LEU A 1 19.82 7.44 -4.94
C LEU A 1 19.53 5.94 -5.14
N LEU A 2 19.86 5.36 -6.30
CA LEU A 2 19.61 3.93 -6.54
C LEU A 2 20.32 3.03 -5.50
N GLN A 3 21.52 3.36 -5.06
CA GLN A 3 22.23 2.63 -4.00
C GLN A 3 21.46 2.73 -2.67
N ALA A 4 20.95 3.91 -2.30
CA ALA A 4 20.13 4.08 -1.11
C ALA A 4 18.84 3.24 -1.18
N VAL A 5 18.19 3.15 -2.34
CA VAL A 5 17.04 2.28 -2.58
C VAL A 5 17.42 0.81 -2.40
N LEU A 6 18.50 0.36 -3.04
CA LEU A 6 18.91 -1.05 -3.05
C LEU A 6 19.42 -1.55 -1.69
N SER A 7 19.86 -0.66 -0.80
CA SER A 7 20.25 -0.98 0.58
C SER A 7 19.07 -1.13 1.54
N GLY A 8 17.86 -0.76 1.13
CA GLY A 8 16.65 -0.90 1.93
C GLY A 8 16.28 -2.36 2.22
N TYR A 9 15.61 -2.56 3.36
CA TYR A 9 15.12 -3.89 3.76
C TYR A 9 14.17 -4.47 2.72
N TYR A 10 13.24 -3.65 2.22
CA TYR A 10 12.25 -4.05 1.23
C TYR A 10 12.90 -4.46 -0.10
N ALA A 11 13.84 -3.66 -0.59
CA ALA A 11 14.55 -3.97 -1.83
C ALA A 11 15.31 -5.29 -1.73
N ARG A 12 16.00 -5.54 -0.61
CA ARG A 12 16.75 -6.79 -0.40
C ARG A 12 15.85 -8.01 -0.29
N ASN A 13 14.77 -7.94 0.50
CA ASN A 13 13.97 -9.11 0.85
C ASN A 13 12.79 -9.36 -0.09
N GLN A 14 12.29 -8.32 -0.75
CA GLN A 14 11.10 -8.42 -1.60
C GLN A 14 11.42 -8.29 -3.09
N LEU A 15 12.14 -7.23 -3.51
CA LEU A 15 12.47 -7.05 -4.93
C LEU A 15 13.53 -8.05 -5.43
N ARG A 16 14.43 -8.48 -4.53
CA ARG A 16 15.47 -9.48 -4.78
C ARG A 16 15.21 -10.80 -4.07
N SER A 17 13.96 -11.09 -3.75
CA SER A 17 13.57 -12.36 -3.12
C SER A 17 14.08 -13.56 -3.92
N ARG A 18 14.50 -14.62 -3.23
CA ARG A 18 14.85 -15.92 -3.85
C ARG A 18 13.66 -16.52 -4.59
N SER A 19 12.43 -16.25 -4.17
CA SER A 19 11.22 -16.63 -4.89
C SER A 19 10.97 -15.70 -6.07
N ARG A 20 11.07 -16.24 -7.30
CA ARG A 20 10.78 -15.51 -8.53
C ARG A 20 9.36 -14.94 -8.55
N LEU A 21 8.39 -15.67 -8.01
CA LEU A 21 6.98 -15.23 -7.93
C LEU A 21 6.80 -14.04 -7.01
N ILE A 22 7.41 -14.07 -5.82
CA ILE A 22 7.39 -12.95 -4.87
C ILE A 22 8.03 -11.72 -5.50
N SER A 23 9.27 -11.86 -6.01
CA SER A 23 9.99 -10.78 -6.67
C SER A 23 9.21 -10.20 -7.86
N TRP A 24 8.58 -11.03 -8.68
CA TRP A 24 7.76 -10.60 -9.82
C TRP A 24 6.53 -9.79 -9.37
N SER A 25 5.82 -10.25 -8.34
CA SER A 25 4.65 -9.55 -7.79
C SER A 25 5.03 -8.16 -7.26
N HIS A 26 6.10 -8.08 -6.43
CA HIS A 26 6.54 -6.80 -5.87
C HIS A 26 7.10 -5.84 -6.92
N ARG A 27 7.88 -6.32 -7.89
CA ARG A 27 8.33 -5.52 -9.03
C ARG A 27 7.15 -5.02 -9.86
N GLY A 28 6.12 -5.86 -10.05
CA GLY A 28 4.88 -5.50 -10.73
C GLY A 28 4.15 -4.36 -10.04
N ARG A 29 4.10 -4.36 -8.70
CA ARG A 29 3.52 -3.28 -7.90
C ARG A 29 4.25 -1.96 -8.12
N PHE A 30 5.57 -1.91 -7.99
CA PHE A 30 6.32 -0.66 -8.21
C PHE A 30 6.27 -0.17 -9.66
N ARG A 31 6.27 -1.08 -10.65
CA ARG A 31 6.05 -0.68 -12.05
C ARG A 31 4.67 -0.04 -12.23
N ALA A 32 3.63 -0.57 -11.57
CA ALA A 32 2.29 0.02 -11.61
C ALA A 32 2.30 1.39 -10.94
N ALA A 33 2.91 1.53 -9.74
CA ALA A 33 3.02 2.80 -9.04
C ALA A 33 3.74 3.87 -9.87
N LEU A 34 4.91 3.56 -10.44
CA LEU A 34 5.67 4.50 -11.28
C LEU A 34 4.95 4.85 -12.57
N ARG A 35 4.21 3.92 -13.18
CA ARG A 35 3.38 4.22 -14.35
C ARG A 35 2.26 5.21 -13.97
N ILE A 36 1.56 4.97 -12.86
CA ILE A 36 0.52 5.87 -12.36
C ILE A 36 1.13 7.24 -12.05
N ALA A 37 2.30 7.28 -11.43
CA ALA A 37 3.00 8.52 -11.10
C ALA A 37 3.28 9.39 -12.33
N ARG A 38 3.71 8.79 -13.44
CA ARG A 38 3.94 9.51 -14.71
C ARG A 38 2.67 10.12 -15.29
N GLU A 39 1.52 9.52 -15.03
CA GLU A 39 0.22 9.98 -15.54
C GLU A 39 -0.42 11.05 -14.65
N VAL A 40 -0.25 10.93 -13.31
CA VAL A 40 -0.92 11.86 -12.39
C VAL A 40 -0.17 13.16 -12.17
N GLN A 41 1.12 13.19 -12.40
CA GLN A 41 2.04 14.32 -12.26
C GLN A 41 1.65 15.30 -11.13
N GLY A 42 2.51 15.53 -10.17
CA GLY A 42 2.25 16.45 -9.07
C GLY A 42 3.56 17.00 -8.50
N GLY A 43 3.54 18.23 -8.02
CA GLY A 43 4.70 18.88 -7.45
C GLY A 43 5.05 18.32 -6.09
N ARG A 44 4.16 18.50 -5.11
CA ARG A 44 4.36 18.02 -3.74
C ARG A 44 3.68 16.68 -3.50
N THR A 45 4.49 15.69 -3.22
CA THR A 45 4.05 14.29 -3.11
C THR A 45 4.19 13.78 -1.67
N LEU A 46 3.19 13.03 -1.19
CA LEU A 46 3.23 12.28 0.06
C LEU A 46 3.14 10.78 -0.24
N ASP A 47 4.01 9.98 0.39
CA ASP A 47 3.85 8.53 0.51
C ASP A 47 3.46 8.21 1.96
N TYR A 48 2.19 7.96 2.19
CA TYR A 48 1.64 7.66 3.52
C TYR A 48 1.75 6.16 3.81
N GLY A 49 2.50 5.81 4.84
CA GLY A 49 2.97 4.44 5.09
C GLY A 49 4.12 4.08 4.17
N CYS A 50 5.12 4.96 4.08
CA CYS A 50 6.22 4.85 3.11
C CYS A 50 7.16 3.66 3.36
N GLY A 51 7.01 2.97 4.50
CA GLY A 51 7.91 1.90 4.89
C GLY A 51 9.37 2.37 4.86
N ASP A 52 10.21 1.58 4.26
CA ASP A 52 11.65 1.89 4.18
C ASP A 52 12.02 2.92 3.07
N GLY A 53 11.06 3.65 2.52
CA GLY A 53 11.29 4.69 1.52
C GLY A 53 11.68 4.17 0.12
N THR A 54 11.60 2.87 -0.13
CA THR A 54 11.96 2.28 -1.44
C THR A 54 11.17 2.90 -2.59
N PHE A 55 9.87 3.13 -2.42
CA PHE A 55 9.05 3.75 -3.48
C PHE A 55 9.46 5.19 -3.75
N LEU A 56 9.62 6.01 -2.71
CA LEU A 56 10.04 7.41 -2.87
C LEU A 56 11.40 7.53 -3.54
N GLY A 57 12.36 6.68 -3.16
CA GLY A 57 13.65 6.65 -3.81
C GLY A 57 13.56 6.25 -5.29
N LEU A 58 12.70 5.30 -5.65
CA LEU A 58 12.42 4.95 -7.05
C LEU A 58 11.72 6.11 -7.77
N LEU A 59 10.74 6.73 -7.16
CA LEU A 59 10.01 7.87 -7.73
C LEU A 59 10.97 9.02 -8.05
N ALA A 60 11.78 9.44 -7.08
CA ALA A 60 12.76 10.51 -7.23
C ALA A 60 13.90 10.18 -8.22
N SER A 61 14.17 8.90 -8.46
CA SER A 61 15.15 8.50 -9.50
C SER A 61 14.60 8.58 -10.93
N HIS A 62 13.28 8.67 -11.09
CA HIS A 62 12.61 8.69 -12.39
C HIS A 62 11.91 10.01 -12.69
N MET A 63 11.66 10.84 -11.69
CA MET A 63 10.87 12.07 -11.80
C MET A 63 11.43 13.14 -10.87
N ALA A 64 11.37 14.40 -11.30
CA ALA A 64 11.64 15.54 -10.44
C ALA A 64 10.44 15.74 -9.49
N VAL A 65 10.56 15.33 -8.24
CA VAL A 65 9.53 15.44 -7.22
C VAL A 65 10.11 15.98 -5.92
N SER A 66 9.33 16.78 -5.19
CA SER A 66 9.54 17.04 -3.76
C SER A 66 8.62 16.11 -3.00
N ALA A 67 9.18 15.19 -2.22
CA ALA A 67 8.40 14.13 -1.63
C ALA A 67 8.61 13.97 -0.12
N VAL A 68 7.51 13.70 0.57
CA VAL A 68 7.47 13.38 2.00
C VAL A 68 7.09 11.92 2.16
N GLY A 69 7.89 11.16 2.90
CA GLY A 69 7.54 9.83 3.38
C GLY A 69 7.05 9.92 4.82
N ALA A 70 5.84 9.48 5.08
CA ALA A 70 5.29 9.40 6.42
C ALA A 70 5.14 7.93 6.87
N GLU A 71 5.69 7.60 8.04
CA GLU A 71 5.69 6.22 8.56
C GLU A 71 5.33 6.23 10.06
N ILE A 72 4.63 5.21 10.53
CA ILE A 72 4.19 5.09 11.92
C ILE A 72 5.31 4.60 12.86
N HIS A 73 6.29 3.91 12.32
CA HIS A 73 7.41 3.36 13.11
C HIS A 73 8.61 4.31 13.08
N SER A 74 8.90 4.97 14.21
CA SER A 74 10.01 5.93 14.34
C SER A 74 11.36 5.35 13.92
N SER A 75 11.65 4.09 14.25
CA SER A 75 12.90 3.42 13.86
C SER A 75 13.06 3.29 12.34
N ILE A 76 11.95 3.11 11.62
CA ILE A 76 11.95 3.07 10.16
C ILE A 76 12.17 4.48 9.60
N VAL A 77 11.52 5.50 10.19
CA VAL A 77 11.73 6.92 9.83
C VAL A 77 13.21 7.29 9.95
N ASP A 78 13.85 6.96 11.08
CA ASP A 78 15.26 7.28 11.33
C ASP A 78 16.19 6.53 10.37
N SER A 79 15.89 5.28 10.04
CA SER A 79 16.60 4.54 9.00
C SER A 79 16.48 5.21 7.63
N CYS A 80 15.28 5.70 7.27
CA CYS A 80 15.06 6.44 6.02
C CYS A 80 15.84 7.75 6.00
N ARG A 81 15.78 8.55 7.08
CA ARG A 81 16.53 9.80 7.21
C ARG A 81 18.02 9.60 7.01
N SER A 82 18.60 8.60 7.70
CA SER A 82 20.02 8.27 7.55
C SER A 82 20.37 7.85 6.12
N ARG A 83 19.55 6.98 5.52
CA ARG A 83 19.83 6.40 4.21
C ARG A 83 19.65 7.37 3.05
N PHE A 84 18.76 8.35 3.21
CA PHE A 84 18.46 9.38 2.20
C PHE A 84 18.97 10.77 2.57
N ALA A 85 19.90 10.89 3.54
CA ALA A 85 20.41 12.17 4.06
C ALA A 85 21.01 13.11 2.98
N GLY A 86 21.51 12.57 1.85
CA GLY A 86 22.06 13.37 0.74
C GLY A 86 21.04 13.78 -0.33
N TYR A 87 19.73 13.67 -0.05
CA TYR A 87 18.68 13.94 -1.03
C TYR A 87 17.66 14.93 -0.46
N ASP A 88 17.93 16.24 -0.65
CA ASP A 88 17.16 17.35 -0.06
C ASP A 88 15.70 17.41 -0.54
N ASN A 89 15.39 16.76 -1.65
CA ASN A 89 14.03 16.65 -2.18
C ASN A 89 13.21 15.53 -1.53
N LEU A 90 13.80 14.75 -0.60
CA LEU A 90 13.12 13.67 0.14
C LEU A 90 13.14 13.97 1.64
N ARG A 91 11.97 14.05 2.25
CA ARG A 91 11.81 14.23 3.70
C ARG A 91 11.07 13.05 4.29
N PHE A 92 11.56 12.52 5.43
CA PHE A 92 10.90 11.42 6.14
C PHE A 92 10.46 11.86 7.53
N VAL A 93 9.20 11.59 7.87
CA VAL A 93 8.57 12.02 9.12
C VAL A 93 7.74 10.90 9.74
N HIS A 94 7.54 10.96 11.04
CA HIS A 94 6.51 10.16 11.70
C HIS A 94 5.12 10.68 11.30
N VAL A 95 4.12 9.80 11.16
CA VAL A 95 2.76 10.19 10.73
C VAL A 95 2.12 11.26 11.61
N SER A 96 2.45 11.30 12.92
CA SER A 96 1.97 12.32 13.84
C SER A 96 2.60 13.71 13.61
N ALA A 97 3.70 13.78 12.87
CA ALA A 97 4.37 15.03 12.54
C ALA A 97 3.84 15.69 11.25
N LEU A 98 2.81 15.11 10.65
CA LEU A 98 2.03 15.78 9.59
C LEU A 98 1.09 16.80 10.26
N GLU A 99 1.63 17.99 10.49
CA GLU A 99 1.07 19.12 11.23
C GLU A 99 -0.16 19.76 10.55
N PRO A 100 -0.91 20.63 11.25
CA PRO A 100 -1.98 21.45 10.64
C PRO A 100 -1.52 22.26 9.42
N SER A 101 -0.25 22.67 9.38
CA SER A 101 0.38 23.35 8.24
C SER A 101 0.45 22.51 6.95
N GLU A 102 0.31 21.19 7.07
CA GLU A 102 0.30 20.26 5.93
C GLU A 102 -1.11 20.08 5.32
N ARG A 103 -2.12 20.75 5.88
CA ARG A 103 -3.49 20.73 5.34
C ARG A 103 -3.46 21.19 3.89
N GLU A 104 -4.13 20.42 3.02
CA GLU A 104 -4.30 20.74 1.59
C GLU A 104 -2.98 21.05 0.87
N SER A 105 -1.87 20.40 1.31
CA SER A 105 -0.52 20.70 0.82
C SER A 105 -0.01 19.75 -0.24
N PHE A 106 -0.62 18.59 -0.42
CA PHE A 106 -0.08 17.57 -1.32
C PHE A 106 -0.90 17.45 -2.59
N ASP A 107 -0.23 17.58 -3.74
CA ASP A 107 -0.85 17.40 -5.06
C ASP A 107 -1.16 15.92 -5.32
N VAL A 108 -0.28 15.03 -4.84
CA VAL A 108 -0.44 13.58 -4.95
C VAL A 108 -0.14 12.91 -3.63
N ILE A 109 -1.03 12.04 -3.18
CA ILE A 109 -0.80 11.16 -2.03
C ILE A 109 -0.83 9.71 -2.51
N TYR A 110 0.24 8.97 -2.21
CA TYR A 110 0.28 7.51 -2.32
C TYR A 110 -0.01 6.92 -0.95
N CYS A 111 -0.88 5.89 -0.92
CA CYS A 111 -1.19 5.09 0.27
C CYS A 111 -1.21 3.62 -0.18
N MET A 112 -0.04 2.98 -0.13
CA MET A 112 0.15 1.67 -0.74
C MET A 112 0.35 0.59 0.32
N GLU A 113 -0.53 -0.42 0.32
CA GLU A 113 -0.49 -1.57 1.25
C GLU A 113 -0.54 -1.10 2.72
N VAL A 114 -1.43 -0.15 3.01
CA VAL A 114 -1.65 0.43 4.35
C VAL A 114 -3.08 0.22 4.82
N LEU A 115 -4.07 0.52 3.95
CA LEU A 115 -5.49 0.54 4.33
C LEU A 115 -6.03 -0.83 4.75
N GLU A 116 -5.37 -1.91 4.36
CA GLU A 116 -5.67 -3.26 4.84
C GLU A 116 -5.18 -3.53 6.26
N HIS A 117 -4.31 -2.69 6.80
CA HIS A 117 -3.76 -2.86 8.14
C HIS A 117 -4.45 -2.01 9.20
N VAL A 118 -5.11 -0.92 8.80
CA VAL A 118 -5.77 -0.03 9.76
C VAL A 118 -7.11 -0.59 10.24
N THR A 119 -7.46 -0.31 11.48
CA THR A 119 -8.72 -0.75 12.10
C THR A 119 -9.92 0.04 11.58
N ASP A 120 -9.73 1.31 11.25
CA ASP A 120 -10.75 2.17 10.65
C ASP A 120 -10.23 2.85 9.37
N PRO A 121 -10.45 2.24 8.19
CA PRO A 121 -10.05 2.81 6.92
C PRO A 121 -10.73 4.14 6.58
N ASP A 122 -11.94 4.40 7.11
CA ASP A 122 -12.67 5.62 6.83
C ASP A 122 -12.03 6.84 7.51
N VAL A 123 -11.57 6.69 8.74
CA VAL A 123 -10.81 7.72 9.48
C VAL A 123 -9.50 8.04 8.76
N LEU A 124 -8.79 7.01 8.26
CA LEU A 124 -7.58 7.28 7.49
C LEU A 124 -7.88 7.97 6.16
N LEU A 125 -8.92 7.56 5.44
CA LEU A 125 -9.33 8.23 4.20
C LEU A 125 -9.70 9.71 4.43
N GLU A 126 -10.35 10.04 5.55
CA GLU A 126 -10.62 11.42 5.96
C GLU A 126 -9.33 12.21 6.20
N ARG A 127 -8.35 11.61 6.88
CA ARG A 127 -7.04 12.22 7.07
C ARG A 127 -6.32 12.47 5.75
N LEU A 128 -6.35 11.52 4.83
CA LEU A 128 -5.75 11.67 3.50
C LEU A 128 -6.46 12.75 2.67
N GLU A 129 -7.78 12.84 2.76
CA GLU A 129 -8.56 13.91 2.12
C GLU A 129 -8.19 15.30 2.66
N TRP A 130 -7.99 15.40 3.98
CA TRP A 130 -7.58 16.64 4.64
C TRP A 130 -6.17 17.10 4.23
N LEU A 131 -5.23 16.18 4.00
CA LEU A 131 -3.87 16.46 3.54
C LEU A 131 -3.80 16.83 2.05
N LEU A 132 -4.75 16.34 1.26
CA LEU A 132 -4.74 16.47 -0.19
C LEU A 132 -5.17 17.87 -0.62
N ALA A 133 -4.42 18.50 -1.51
CA ALA A 133 -4.77 19.79 -2.12
C ALA A 133 -6.10 19.72 -2.88
N PRO A 134 -6.81 20.84 -3.05
CA PRO A 134 -7.99 20.89 -3.91
C PRO A 134 -7.68 20.34 -5.31
N GLY A 135 -8.50 19.39 -5.78
CA GLY A 135 -8.26 18.68 -7.06
C GLY A 135 -7.09 17.70 -7.09
N GLY A 136 -6.38 17.56 -5.97
CA GLY A 136 -5.27 16.63 -5.83
C GLY A 136 -5.68 15.16 -6.01
N THR A 137 -4.70 14.31 -6.22
CA THR A 137 -4.90 12.89 -6.56
C THR A 137 -4.46 11.96 -5.44
N LEU A 138 -5.33 11.06 -5.04
CA LEU A 138 -5.06 9.95 -4.13
C LEU A 138 -4.84 8.66 -4.92
N VAL A 139 -3.71 8.00 -4.70
CA VAL A 139 -3.35 6.71 -5.30
C VAL A 139 -3.26 5.67 -4.21
N ILE A 140 -4.13 4.67 -4.25
CA ILE A 140 -4.21 3.60 -3.27
C ILE A 140 -3.84 2.28 -3.93
N SER A 141 -3.03 1.45 -3.27
CA SER A 141 -2.96 0.03 -3.57
C SER A 141 -3.28 -0.81 -2.35
N VAL A 142 -3.97 -1.92 -2.58
CA VAL A 142 -4.31 -2.90 -1.54
C VAL A 142 -4.26 -4.32 -2.10
N PRO A 143 -4.00 -5.34 -1.26
CA PRO A 143 -4.01 -6.72 -1.69
C PRO A 143 -5.43 -7.19 -2.07
N ILE A 144 -5.50 -8.12 -3.01
CA ILE A 144 -6.75 -8.83 -3.33
C ILE A 144 -6.78 -10.10 -2.48
N GLU A 145 -7.62 -10.10 -1.43
CA GLU A 145 -7.82 -11.22 -0.52
C GLU A 145 -9.25 -11.80 -0.63
N THR A 146 -9.89 -11.60 -1.80
CA THR A 146 -11.24 -12.12 -2.10
C THR A 146 -11.29 -12.74 -3.50
N GLY A 147 -12.25 -13.64 -3.74
CA GLY A 147 -12.40 -14.33 -5.03
C GLY A 147 -11.35 -15.41 -5.26
N LEU A 148 -11.11 -15.78 -6.53
CA LEU A 148 -10.13 -16.79 -6.90
C LEU A 148 -8.69 -16.51 -6.41
N PRO A 149 -8.19 -15.26 -6.38
CA PRO A 149 -6.84 -14.98 -5.88
C PRO A 149 -6.56 -15.44 -4.45
N VAL A 150 -7.57 -15.45 -3.56
CA VAL A 150 -7.36 -15.94 -2.19
C VAL A 150 -7.05 -17.43 -2.16
N VAL A 151 -7.66 -18.22 -3.03
CA VAL A 151 -7.41 -19.66 -3.12
C VAL A 151 -5.98 -19.92 -3.57
N VAL A 152 -5.55 -19.24 -4.63
CA VAL A 152 -4.17 -19.35 -5.15
C VAL A 152 -3.15 -18.92 -4.09
N LYS A 153 -3.40 -17.78 -3.41
CA LYS A 153 -2.53 -17.30 -2.34
C LYS A 153 -2.44 -18.29 -1.19
N GLN A 154 -3.57 -18.89 -0.78
CA GLN A 154 -3.57 -19.89 0.29
C GLN A 154 -2.83 -21.16 -0.12
N ALA A 155 -3.01 -21.66 -1.33
CA ALA A 155 -2.26 -22.80 -1.84
C ALA A 155 -0.75 -22.52 -1.85
N VAL A 156 -0.32 -21.33 -2.32
CA VAL A 156 1.08 -20.90 -2.32
C VAL A 156 1.62 -20.78 -0.88
N ARG A 157 0.86 -20.18 0.04
CA ARG A 157 1.24 -20.04 1.45
C ARG A 157 1.41 -21.40 2.14
N THR A 158 0.48 -22.33 1.91
CA THR A 158 0.54 -23.69 2.46
C THR A 158 1.78 -24.43 1.93
N LEU A 159 2.02 -24.35 0.61
CA LEU A 159 3.17 -25.00 -0.02
C LEU A 159 4.50 -24.38 0.43
N ALA A 160 4.57 -23.05 0.56
CA ALA A 160 5.75 -22.34 1.05
C ALA A 160 6.03 -22.67 2.52
N GLY A 161 4.99 -22.74 3.36
CA GLY A 161 5.10 -23.16 4.77
C GLY A 161 5.61 -24.59 4.90
N TRP A 162 5.12 -25.52 4.09
CA TRP A 162 5.59 -26.91 4.07
C TRP A 162 7.06 -27.03 3.63
N ARG A 163 7.49 -26.19 2.69
CA ARG A 163 8.89 -26.17 2.20
C ARG A 163 9.81 -25.23 2.99
N ARG A 164 9.33 -24.56 4.05
CA ARG A 164 10.07 -23.53 4.80
C ARG A 164 10.73 -22.47 3.90
N ILE A 165 10.07 -22.10 2.82
CA ILE A 165 10.55 -21.10 1.87
C ILE A 165 9.97 -19.75 2.24
N GLY A 166 10.82 -18.87 2.79
CA GLY A 166 10.57 -17.45 3.03
C GLY A 166 10.05 -17.10 4.42
N ASP A 167 10.48 -15.93 4.91
CA ASP A 167 9.92 -15.25 6.07
C ASP A 167 8.57 -14.63 5.70
N TYR A 168 7.54 -15.45 5.53
CA TYR A 168 6.19 -14.95 5.50
C TYR A 168 5.71 -14.83 6.95
N PRO A 169 5.56 -13.61 7.51
CA PRO A 169 4.88 -13.46 8.80
C PRO A 169 3.51 -14.12 8.64
N GLY A 170 3.22 -15.09 9.52
CA GLY A 170 2.06 -15.94 9.40
C GLY A 170 0.78 -15.12 9.33
N THR A 171 0.11 -15.11 8.18
CA THR A 171 -1.29 -14.68 8.13
C THR A 171 -2.12 -15.73 8.85
N THR A 172 -3.07 -15.29 9.66
CA THR A 172 -4.02 -16.18 10.34
C THR A 172 -4.65 -17.12 9.31
N SER A 173 -4.64 -18.42 9.60
CA SER A 173 -5.20 -19.41 8.69
C SER A 173 -6.70 -19.23 8.53
N TYR A 174 -7.23 -19.53 7.35
CA TYR A 174 -8.66 -19.53 7.08
C TYR A 174 -9.27 -20.86 7.47
N THR A 175 -10.41 -20.83 8.15
CA THR A 175 -11.29 -21.99 8.20
C THR A 175 -11.94 -22.24 6.83
N PRO A 176 -12.44 -23.45 6.52
CA PRO A 176 -13.13 -23.71 5.24
C PRO A 176 -14.32 -22.77 4.98
N ARG A 177 -15.08 -22.42 6.02
CA ARG A 177 -16.21 -21.48 5.92
C ARG A 177 -15.76 -20.06 5.60
N GLU A 178 -14.71 -19.57 6.26
CA GLU A 178 -14.15 -18.24 6.00
C GLU A 178 -13.54 -18.17 4.59
N LEU A 179 -12.89 -19.24 4.13
CA LEU A 179 -12.34 -19.31 2.78
C LEU A 179 -13.47 -19.23 1.73
N LEU A 180 -14.54 -20.00 1.92
CA LEU A 180 -15.71 -19.94 1.04
C LEU A 180 -16.34 -18.53 1.06
N SER A 181 -16.51 -17.94 2.23
CA SER A 181 -17.01 -16.56 2.36
C SER A 181 -16.12 -15.54 1.66
N SER A 182 -14.79 -15.72 1.70
CA SER A 182 -13.84 -14.85 0.98
C SER A 182 -13.92 -15.03 -0.53
N ILE A 183 -14.14 -16.26 -1.01
CA ILE A 183 -14.31 -16.54 -2.45
C ILE A 183 -15.56 -15.86 -2.98
N LEU A 184 -16.67 -15.96 -2.23
CA LEU A 184 -17.98 -15.43 -2.60
C LEU A 184 -18.20 -13.97 -2.16
N ALA A 185 -17.19 -13.33 -1.54
CA ALA A 185 -17.32 -12.00 -0.98
C ALA A 185 -17.80 -10.98 -2.02
N GLY A 186 -18.92 -10.34 -1.72
CA GLY A 186 -19.48 -9.21 -2.46
C GLY A 186 -18.94 -7.86 -1.98
N ALA A 187 -19.78 -6.82 -2.04
CA ALA A 187 -19.42 -5.47 -1.60
C ALA A 187 -19.61 -5.25 -0.08
N THR A 188 -20.04 -6.26 0.66
CA THR A 188 -20.22 -6.22 2.11
C THR A 188 -19.14 -7.05 2.82
N GLN A 189 -18.79 -6.67 4.06
CA GLN A 189 -17.84 -7.43 4.86
C GLN A 189 -18.54 -8.63 5.49
N HIS A 190 -18.00 -9.83 5.27
CA HIS A 190 -18.59 -11.08 5.76
C HIS A 190 -17.71 -11.82 6.77
N ILE A 191 -16.47 -11.37 6.96
CA ILE A 191 -15.51 -12.01 7.86
C ILE A 191 -15.07 -10.97 8.88
N GLN A 192 -15.15 -11.33 10.16
CA GLN A 192 -14.55 -10.54 11.21
C GLN A 192 -13.03 -10.63 11.07
N ARG A 193 -12.38 -9.49 10.93
CA ARG A 193 -10.94 -9.41 10.76
C ARG A 193 -10.25 -9.53 12.12
N PRO A 194 -9.23 -10.41 12.27
CA PRO A 194 -8.45 -10.47 13.48
C PRO A 194 -7.72 -9.14 13.70
N ALA A 195 -7.74 -8.63 14.94
CA ALA A 195 -6.98 -7.45 15.34
C ALA A 195 -5.79 -7.89 16.19
N PHE A 196 -4.64 -7.31 15.93
CA PHE A 196 -3.39 -7.53 16.64
C PHE A 196 -2.83 -6.20 17.13
N LYS A 197 -1.77 -6.25 17.91
CA LYS A 197 -0.93 -5.09 18.20
C LYS A 197 0.39 -5.27 17.47
N ASP A 198 0.85 -4.22 16.80
CA ASP A 198 2.19 -4.19 16.22
C ASP A 198 3.28 -4.07 17.32
N ALA A 199 4.54 -4.05 16.94
CA ALA A 199 5.67 -3.94 17.88
C ALA A 199 5.65 -2.61 18.70
N ALA A 200 4.96 -1.58 18.22
CA ALA A 200 4.79 -0.31 18.89
C ALA A 200 3.50 -0.24 19.74
N GLY A 201 2.68 -1.33 19.74
CA GLY A 201 1.43 -1.42 20.46
C GLY A 201 0.21 -0.86 19.72
N ASN A 202 0.35 -0.42 18.46
CA ASN A 202 -0.76 0.09 17.67
C ASN A 202 -1.67 -1.05 17.21
N PRO A 203 -3.00 -0.85 17.23
CA PRO A 203 -3.94 -1.84 16.73
C PRO A 203 -3.80 -1.97 15.20
N THR A 204 -3.67 -3.20 14.73
CA THR A 204 -3.50 -3.50 13.30
C THR A 204 -4.25 -4.77 12.91
N HIS A 205 -4.59 -4.89 11.66
CA HIS A 205 -5.11 -6.11 11.06
C HIS A 205 -4.05 -6.81 10.20
N ASP A 206 -4.15 -8.13 10.09
CA ASP A 206 -3.48 -8.84 9.00
C ASP A 206 -4.33 -8.80 7.71
N HIS A 207 -3.88 -9.48 6.67
CA HIS A 207 -4.60 -9.52 5.39
C HIS A 207 -5.86 -10.38 5.41
N LYS A 208 -6.07 -11.23 6.47
CA LYS A 208 -7.21 -12.13 6.55
C LYS A 208 -8.54 -11.37 6.53
N GLY A 209 -9.41 -11.75 5.63
CA GLY A 209 -10.75 -11.17 5.52
C GLY A 209 -10.78 -9.75 4.98
N PHE A 210 -9.66 -9.20 4.50
CA PHE A 210 -9.67 -7.89 3.85
C PHE A 210 -10.50 -7.92 2.56
N ASN A 211 -11.45 -6.99 2.44
CA ASN A 211 -12.32 -6.87 1.27
C ASN A 211 -12.14 -5.52 0.56
N TRP A 212 -11.38 -5.53 -0.52
CA TRP A 212 -11.13 -4.34 -1.33
C TRP A 212 -12.40 -3.70 -1.91
N ARG A 213 -13.52 -4.45 -2.04
CA ARG A 213 -14.80 -3.91 -2.55
C ARG A 213 -15.47 -3.03 -1.52
N VAL A 214 -15.35 -3.37 -0.23
CA VAL A 214 -15.79 -2.51 0.88
C VAL A 214 -14.97 -1.22 0.88
N LEU A 215 -13.63 -1.33 0.79
CA LEU A 215 -12.77 -0.16 0.69
C LEU A 215 -13.13 0.71 -0.54
N ARG A 216 -13.40 0.10 -1.69
CA ARG A 216 -13.83 0.81 -2.89
C ARG A 216 -15.08 1.66 -2.66
N ALA A 217 -16.05 1.16 -1.89
CA ALA A 217 -17.26 1.92 -1.54
C ALA A 217 -16.92 3.13 -0.66
N LEU A 218 -16.03 2.97 0.33
CA LEU A 218 -15.54 4.08 1.16
C LEU A 218 -14.82 5.15 0.32
N VAL A 219 -13.90 4.72 -0.56
CA VAL A 219 -13.19 5.64 -1.47
C VAL A 219 -14.18 6.41 -2.35
N ARG A 220 -15.19 5.74 -2.93
CA ARG A 220 -16.20 6.39 -3.76
C ARG A 220 -17.08 7.38 -3.01
N ARG A 221 -17.31 7.17 -1.72
CA ARG A 221 -18.09 8.07 -0.88
C ARG A 221 -17.37 9.40 -0.68
N ARG A 222 -16.06 9.41 -0.45
CA ARG A 222 -15.25 10.60 -0.16
C ARG A 222 -14.63 11.23 -1.40
N PHE A 223 -14.17 10.44 -2.33
CA PHE A 223 -13.43 10.89 -3.51
C PHE A 223 -14.17 10.59 -4.82
N ARG A 224 -13.77 11.29 -5.86
CA ARG A 224 -14.16 10.96 -7.24
C ARG A 224 -13.19 9.88 -7.77
N LEU A 225 -13.61 8.64 -7.80
CA LEU A 225 -12.81 7.54 -8.37
C LEU A 225 -12.66 7.75 -9.88
N VAL A 226 -11.42 7.95 -10.34
CA VAL A 226 -11.09 8.27 -11.74
C VAL A 226 -10.72 7.00 -12.50
N ARG A 227 -9.93 6.11 -11.86
CA ARG A 227 -9.45 4.88 -12.48
C ARG A 227 -9.29 3.78 -11.46
N GLU A 228 -9.50 2.57 -11.93
CA GLU A 228 -9.20 1.34 -11.23
C GLU A 228 -8.25 0.49 -12.08
N ASP A 229 -7.23 -0.12 -11.46
CA ASP A 229 -6.24 -0.94 -12.15
C ASP A 229 -5.87 -2.17 -11.32
N THR A 230 -5.05 -3.05 -11.86
CA THR A 230 -4.55 -4.25 -11.19
C THR A 230 -3.06 -4.43 -11.45
N SER A 231 -2.35 -5.12 -10.53
CA SER A 231 -0.97 -5.56 -10.72
C SER A 231 -0.73 -6.94 -10.13
N PRO A 232 0.28 -7.67 -10.57
CA PRO A 232 1.27 -7.37 -11.61
C PRO A 232 0.70 -7.46 -13.03
N ILE A 233 -0.44 -8.13 -13.24
CA ILE A 233 -1.08 -8.28 -14.56
C ILE A 233 -2.17 -7.23 -14.69
N ARG A 234 -2.07 -6.42 -15.75
CA ARG A 234 -3.07 -5.42 -16.11
C ARG A 234 -4.08 -6.00 -17.10
N GLY A 235 -5.34 -5.54 -17.02
CA GLY A 235 -6.36 -5.83 -18.03
C GLY A 235 -7.12 -7.15 -17.85
N LEU A 236 -6.59 -8.12 -17.13
CA LEU A 236 -7.27 -9.39 -16.85
C LEU A 236 -8.21 -9.33 -15.63
N GLY A 237 -8.38 -8.13 -15.05
CA GLY A 237 -9.25 -7.92 -13.91
C GLY A 237 -8.71 -8.48 -12.58
N PRO A 238 -9.51 -8.37 -11.50
CA PRO A 238 -9.05 -8.70 -10.15
C PRO A 238 -8.85 -10.22 -9.92
N HIS A 239 -9.34 -11.08 -10.81
CA HIS A 239 -9.21 -12.53 -10.66
C HIS A 239 -7.79 -13.05 -10.94
N PHE A 240 -6.97 -12.29 -11.67
CA PHE A 240 -5.61 -12.67 -12.07
C PHE A 240 -4.55 -11.72 -11.54
N ALA A 241 -4.86 -10.99 -10.47
CA ALA A 241 -3.99 -9.99 -9.91
C ALA A 241 -3.80 -10.20 -8.40
N THR A 242 -2.71 -9.66 -7.86
CA THR A 242 -2.41 -9.72 -6.43
C THR A 242 -2.76 -8.42 -5.71
N GLN A 243 -2.78 -7.28 -6.43
CA GLN A 243 -3.14 -5.97 -5.91
C GLN A 243 -4.25 -5.30 -6.75
N ARG A 244 -5.07 -4.53 -6.05
CA ARG A 244 -6.04 -3.60 -6.62
C ARG A 244 -5.55 -2.18 -6.43
N TRP A 245 -5.69 -1.36 -7.46
CA TRP A 245 -5.33 0.05 -7.48
C TRP A 245 -6.56 0.93 -7.65
N PHE A 246 -6.58 2.04 -6.91
CA PHE A 246 -7.57 3.10 -7.03
C PHE A 246 -6.83 4.41 -7.26
N VAL A 247 -7.19 5.12 -8.32
CA VAL A 247 -6.77 6.51 -8.57
C VAL A 247 -8.01 7.36 -8.42
N ALA A 248 -8.00 8.25 -7.43
CA ALA A 248 -9.16 9.06 -7.07
C ALA A 248 -8.75 10.53 -6.91
N ARG A 249 -9.64 11.45 -7.15
CA ARG A 249 -9.43 12.89 -6.94
C ARG A 249 -10.25 13.39 -5.77
N LYS A 250 -9.67 14.33 -5.02
CA LYS A 250 -10.42 15.08 -4.03
C LYS A 250 -11.60 15.75 -4.73
N ARG A 251 -12.80 15.66 -4.14
CA ARG A 251 -13.97 16.35 -4.67
C ARG A 251 -13.76 17.84 -4.49
N GLY A 252 -14.08 18.64 -5.52
CA GLY A 252 -14.17 20.09 -5.36
C GLY A 252 -15.35 20.41 -4.41
N ILE A 253 -15.19 21.45 -3.64
CA ILE A 253 -16.27 22.07 -2.86
C ILE A 253 -17.27 22.68 -3.84
#